data_97e61963330b39dfc7c22dfa99fa67ec
#
_entry.id   97e61963330b39dfc7c22dfa99fa67ec
#
_cell.length_a   1.000
_cell.length_b   1.000
_cell.length_c   1.000
_cell.angle_alpha   90.00
_cell.angle_beta   90.00
_cell.angle_gamma   90.00
#
_symmetry.space_group_name_H-M   'P 1'
#
loop_
_entity.id
_entity.type
_entity.pdbx_description
1 polymer ?
#
loop_
_entity_poly.entity_id
_entity_poly.type
_entity_poly.pdbx_seq_one_letter_code
_entity_poly.pdbx_strand_id
1 'polypeptide(L)'
;MNKSDRPTAAPFLAALAIMSLVVIAIGLVNYFSDDELTPEQQVVRAAVAQNDALQKENYSDFAKNTCRAERGTEAEVIAGQRDSKDKQGQRLIDDVTDVVVNGDRATAKVTYQFDKAPDVKTDVETAFVLEDGAWTVCSSGHS
;
A
#
# COMPACT_ATOMS: atom_id res chain seq x y z
N MET A 1 67.21 -24.07 -7.97
CA MET A 1 66.43 -23.27 -7.00
C MET A 1 64.98 -23.16 -7.52
N ASN A 2 64.15 -23.98 -6.95
CA ASN A 2 62.74 -23.92 -7.28
C ASN A 2 62.10 -22.79 -6.48
N LYS A 3 61.79 -21.70 -7.16
CA LYS A 3 60.85 -20.73 -6.64
C LYS A 3 59.46 -21.36 -6.78
N SER A 4 58.96 -21.89 -5.66
CA SER A 4 57.58 -22.33 -5.61
C SER A 4 56.68 -21.09 -5.78
N ASP A 5 56.09 -20.96 -6.94
CA ASP A 5 54.98 -20.07 -7.17
C ASP A 5 53.79 -20.54 -6.32
N ARG A 6 53.76 -20.05 -5.08
CA ARG A 6 52.56 -20.16 -4.30
C ARG A 6 51.51 -19.24 -4.94
N PRO A 7 50.37 -19.76 -5.38
CA PRO A 7 49.33 -18.91 -5.88
C PRO A 7 48.94 -17.94 -4.75
N THR A 8 49.20 -16.67 -4.99
CA THR A 8 48.91 -15.62 -4.04
C THR A 8 47.40 -15.48 -3.96
N ALA A 9 46.78 -15.90 -2.86
CA ALA A 9 45.34 -15.73 -2.60
C ALA A 9 44.92 -14.25 -2.42
N ALA A 10 45.93 -13.36 -2.42
CA ALA A 10 45.70 -11.93 -2.23
C ALA A 10 44.68 -11.29 -3.15
N PRO A 11 44.67 -11.51 -4.50
CA PRO A 11 43.64 -10.92 -5.38
C PRO A 11 42.22 -11.50 -5.12
N PHE A 12 42.16 -12.78 -4.70
CA PHE A 12 40.91 -13.44 -4.38
C PHE A 12 40.32 -12.91 -3.06
N LEU A 13 41.12 -12.69 -2.05
CA LEU A 13 40.73 -12.09 -0.78
C LEU A 13 40.31 -10.63 -0.95
N ALA A 14 40.99 -9.87 -1.82
CA ALA A 14 40.60 -8.51 -2.15
C ALA A 14 39.22 -8.44 -2.85
N ALA A 15 38.96 -9.35 -3.78
CA ALA A 15 37.67 -9.46 -4.46
C ALA A 15 36.54 -9.84 -3.49
N LEU A 16 36.77 -10.76 -2.57
CA LEU A 16 35.83 -11.14 -1.51
C LEU A 16 35.53 -9.96 -0.56
N ALA A 17 36.54 -9.19 -0.18
CA ALA A 17 36.37 -8.02 0.68
C ALA A 17 35.52 -6.94 0.00
N ILE A 18 35.73 -6.67 -1.28
CA ILE A 18 34.96 -5.72 -2.07
C ILE A 18 33.50 -6.19 -2.20
N MET A 19 33.27 -7.46 -2.50
CA MET A 19 31.92 -8.06 -2.57
C MET A 19 31.19 -7.92 -1.24
N SER A 20 31.86 -8.22 -0.13
CA SER A 20 31.27 -8.09 1.21
C SER A 20 30.92 -6.65 1.55
N LEU A 21 31.75 -5.68 1.21
CA LEU A 21 31.50 -4.27 1.42
C LEU A 21 30.30 -3.77 0.58
N VAL A 22 30.15 -4.23 -0.66
CA VAL A 22 29.01 -3.89 -1.52
C VAL A 22 27.72 -4.45 -0.94
N VAL A 23 27.69 -5.69 -0.49
CA VAL A 23 26.51 -6.32 0.13
C VAL A 23 26.14 -5.60 1.42
N ILE A 24 27.10 -5.22 2.25
CA ILE A 24 26.86 -4.45 3.47
C ILE A 24 26.34 -3.05 3.12
N ALA A 25 26.90 -2.38 2.13
CA ALA A 25 26.43 -1.07 1.70
C ALA A 25 24.98 -1.10 1.18
N ILE A 26 24.63 -2.11 0.37
CA ILE A 26 23.23 -2.32 -0.09
C ILE A 26 22.32 -2.63 1.10
N GLY A 27 22.74 -3.47 2.02
CA GLY A 27 21.99 -3.78 3.24
C GLY A 27 21.77 -2.56 4.13
N LEU A 28 22.77 -1.70 4.29
CA LEU A 28 22.66 -0.46 5.05
C LEU A 28 21.78 0.57 4.35
N VAL A 29 21.89 0.73 3.04
CA VAL A 29 21.01 1.62 2.26
C VAL A 29 19.57 1.15 2.38
N ASN A 30 19.29 -0.14 2.27
CA ASN A 30 17.92 -0.67 2.44
C ASN A 30 17.44 -0.59 3.90
N TYR A 31 18.32 -0.66 4.88
CA TYR A 31 17.97 -0.55 6.30
C TYR A 31 17.76 0.90 6.75
N PHE A 32 18.50 1.85 6.16
CA PHE A 32 18.35 3.28 6.43
C PHE A 32 17.44 4.00 5.43
N SER A 33 17.06 3.37 4.33
CA SER A 33 15.95 3.77 3.48
C SER A 33 14.66 3.14 4.01
N ASP A 34 14.33 3.39 5.27
CA ASP A 34 12.94 3.57 5.63
C ASP A 34 12.52 4.84 4.90
N ASP A 35 12.17 4.73 3.63
CA ASP A 35 11.37 5.72 2.94
C ASP A 35 10.04 5.76 3.69
N GLU A 36 10.00 6.60 4.73
CA GLU A 36 8.73 6.94 5.36
C GLU A 36 7.86 7.50 4.25
N LEU A 37 6.77 6.80 3.96
CA LEU A 37 5.82 7.22 2.95
C LEU A 37 5.38 8.64 3.26
N THR A 38 5.37 9.50 2.26
CA THR A 38 4.80 10.84 2.44
C THR A 38 3.33 10.74 2.86
N PRO A 39 2.77 11.77 3.49
CA PRO A 39 1.35 11.76 3.84
C PRO A 39 0.44 11.44 2.65
N GLU A 40 0.76 11.95 1.46
CA GLU A 40 0.03 11.69 0.24
C GLU A 40 0.10 10.21 -0.16
N GLN A 41 1.27 9.60 -0.08
CA GLN A 41 1.45 8.17 -0.35
C GLN A 41 0.71 7.29 0.67
N GLN A 42 0.66 7.72 1.93
CA GLN A 42 -0.09 7.03 2.97
C GLN A 42 -1.60 7.09 2.71
N VAL A 43 -2.12 8.22 2.21
CA VAL A 43 -3.51 8.38 1.79
C VAL A 43 -3.84 7.43 0.64
N VAL A 44 -3.01 7.38 -0.40
CA VAL A 44 -3.17 6.43 -1.52
C VAL A 44 -3.18 4.99 -1.02
N ARG A 45 -2.25 4.65 -0.13
CA ARG A 45 -2.16 3.31 0.47
C ARG A 45 -3.43 2.95 1.26
N ALA A 46 -3.98 3.90 2.03
CA ALA A 46 -5.20 3.67 2.81
C ALA A 46 -6.41 3.35 1.90
N ALA A 47 -6.57 4.08 0.79
CA ALA A 47 -7.64 3.83 -0.18
C ALA A 47 -7.53 2.42 -0.79
N VAL A 48 -6.35 2.05 -1.24
CA VAL A 48 -6.10 0.74 -1.86
C VAL A 48 -6.27 -0.39 -0.83
N ALA A 49 -5.73 -0.22 0.37
CA ALA A 49 -5.80 -1.24 1.43
C ALA A 49 -7.24 -1.46 1.91
N GLN A 50 -8.05 -0.40 2.04
CA GLN A 50 -9.46 -0.53 2.39
C GLN A 50 -10.23 -1.32 1.32
N ASN A 51 -10.04 -0.96 0.04
CA ASN A 51 -10.68 -1.68 -1.05
C ASN A 51 -10.28 -3.15 -1.10
N ASP A 52 -8.99 -3.44 -0.98
CA ASP A 52 -8.47 -4.81 -0.97
C ASP A 52 -9.06 -5.64 0.19
N ALA A 53 -9.15 -5.05 1.38
CA ALA A 53 -9.78 -5.70 2.53
C ALA A 53 -11.27 -6.01 2.29
N LEU A 54 -12.02 -5.10 1.66
CA LEU A 54 -13.42 -5.33 1.26
C LEU A 54 -13.52 -6.46 0.24
N GLN A 55 -12.69 -6.44 -0.80
CA GLN A 55 -12.74 -7.48 -1.85
C GLN A 55 -12.42 -8.88 -1.30
N LYS A 56 -11.59 -8.95 -0.26
CA LYS A 56 -11.23 -10.17 0.47
C LYS A 56 -12.20 -10.53 1.61
N GLU A 57 -13.22 -9.71 1.84
CA GLU A 57 -14.15 -9.85 2.97
C GLU A 57 -13.44 -9.91 4.33
N ASN A 58 -12.33 -9.19 4.47
CA ASN A 58 -11.55 -9.09 5.69
C ASN A 58 -11.94 -7.84 6.48
N TYR A 59 -12.92 -7.98 7.38
CA TYR A 59 -13.41 -6.86 8.17
C TYR A 59 -12.34 -6.26 9.09
N SER A 60 -11.45 -7.06 9.67
CA SER A 60 -10.39 -6.55 10.54
C SER A 60 -9.48 -5.55 9.81
N ASP A 61 -9.05 -5.88 8.61
CA ASP A 61 -8.21 -4.99 7.82
C ASP A 61 -9.00 -3.82 7.22
N PHE A 62 -10.27 -4.03 6.85
CA PHE A 62 -11.18 -2.95 6.48
C PHE A 62 -11.32 -1.92 7.61
N ALA A 63 -11.56 -2.37 8.84
CA ALA A 63 -11.73 -1.50 10.00
C ALA A 63 -10.45 -0.70 10.34
N LYS A 64 -9.27 -1.26 10.12
CA LYS A 64 -8.00 -0.55 10.30
C LYS A 64 -7.81 0.60 9.31
N ASN A 65 -8.33 0.45 8.10
CA ASN A 65 -8.22 1.43 7.02
C ASN A 65 -9.45 2.33 6.89
N THR A 66 -10.42 2.22 7.80
CA THR A 66 -11.66 3.01 7.83
C THR A 66 -11.75 3.78 9.14
N CYS A 67 -12.12 5.06 9.09
CA CYS A 67 -12.29 5.87 10.29
C CYS A 67 -13.37 5.28 11.20
N ARG A 68 -13.22 5.49 12.51
CA ARG A 68 -14.11 4.91 13.54
C ARG A 68 -15.57 5.21 13.31
N ALA A 69 -15.87 6.42 12.81
CA ALA A 69 -17.23 6.86 12.58
C ALA A 69 -17.97 6.06 11.49
N GLU A 70 -17.22 5.40 10.57
CA GLU A 70 -17.80 4.78 9.36
C GLU A 70 -17.56 3.26 9.26
N ARG A 71 -16.97 2.65 10.27
CA ARG A 71 -16.64 1.21 10.22
C ARG A 71 -17.86 0.30 10.05
N GLY A 72 -18.99 0.65 10.64
CA GLY A 72 -20.17 -0.22 10.69
C GLY A 72 -19.90 -1.53 11.45
N THR A 73 -20.83 -2.44 11.41
CA THR A 73 -20.65 -3.79 11.93
C THR A 73 -20.08 -4.72 10.87
N GLU A 74 -19.35 -5.75 11.29
CA GLU A 74 -18.82 -6.77 10.38
C GLU A 74 -19.91 -7.38 9.51
N ALA A 75 -21.05 -7.74 10.12
CA ALA A 75 -22.16 -8.36 9.42
C ALA A 75 -22.72 -7.47 8.30
N GLU A 76 -22.91 -6.17 8.57
CA GLU A 76 -23.42 -5.21 7.59
C GLU A 76 -22.44 -4.97 6.46
N VAL A 77 -21.16 -4.76 6.79
CA VAL A 77 -20.11 -4.49 5.81
C VAL A 77 -19.92 -5.69 4.88
N ILE A 78 -19.81 -6.90 5.43
CA ILE A 78 -19.61 -8.11 4.63
C ILE A 78 -20.85 -8.44 3.79
N ALA A 79 -22.07 -8.26 4.34
CA ALA A 79 -23.29 -8.47 3.57
C ALA A 79 -23.41 -7.48 2.40
N GLY A 80 -23.11 -6.19 2.64
CA GLY A 80 -23.09 -5.16 1.60
C GLY A 80 -22.04 -5.45 0.52
N GLN A 81 -20.84 -5.90 0.92
CA GLN A 81 -19.79 -6.26 -0.02
C GLN A 81 -20.18 -7.45 -0.92
N ARG A 82 -20.80 -8.47 -0.35
CA ARG A 82 -21.29 -9.64 -1.10
C ARG A 82 -22.37 -9.25 -2.10
N ASP A 83 -23.34 -8.44 -1.67
CA ASP A 83 -24.39 -7.92 -2.56
C ASP A 83 -23.83 -7.11 -3.72
N SER A 84 -22.89 -6.20 -3.44
CA SER A 84 -22.19 -5.43 -4.47
C SER A 84 -21.42 -6.34 -5.45
N LYS A 85 -20.69 -7.32 -4.94
CA LYS A 85 -19.92 -8.26 -5.74
C LYS A 85 -20.81 -9.14 -6.63
N ASP A 86 -21.95 -9.56 -6.13
CA ASP A 86 -22.91 -10.36 -6.89
C ASP A 86 -23.54 -9.55 -8.03
N LYS A 87 -23.82 -8.28 -7.81
CA LYS A 87 -24.42 -7.38 -8.81
C LYS A 87 -23.41 -6.86 -9.82
N GLN A 88 -22.26 -6.39 -9.37
CA GLN A 88 -21.33 -5.60 -10.16
C GLN A 88 -19.97 -6.29 -10.37
N GLY A 89 -19.66 -7.33 -9.62
CA GLY A 89 -18.36 -7.98 -9.60
C GLY A 89 -17.39 -7.32 -8.63
N GLN A 90 -16.11 -7.64 -8.77
CA GLN A 90 -15.06 -7.04 -7.94
C GLN A 90 -14.82 -5.58 -8.33
N ARG A 91 -14.67 -4.72 -7.32
CA ARG A 91 -14.24 -3.34 -7.53
C ARG A 91 -12.73 -3.26 -7.57
N LEU A 92 -12.21 -2.74 -8.67
CA LEU A 92 -10.78 -2.55 -8.91
C LEU A 92 -10.47 -1.06 -8.90
N ILE A 93 -9.54 -0.63 -8.04
CA ILE A 93 -9.04 0.74 -8.08
C ILE A 93 -8.08 0.85 -9.26
N ASP A 94 -8.39 1.78 -10.15
CA ASP A 94 -7.59 2.10 -11.33
C ASP A 94 -6.54 3.17 -10.99
N ASP A 95 -6.95 4.23 -10.27
CA ASP A 95 -6.07 5.33 -9.92
C ASP A 95 -6.52 6.06 -8.64
N VAL A 96 -5.59 6.74 -8.00
CA VAL A 96 -5.85 7.68 -6.88
C VAL A 96 -5.05 8.94 -7.15
N THR A 97 -5.75 10.01 -7.51
CA THR A 97 -5.15 11.28 -7.93
C THR A 97 -5.66 12.46 -7.11
N ASP A 98 -5.14 13.64 -7.38
CA ASP A 98 -5.56 14.89 -6.76
C ASP A 98 -5.54 14.83 -5.22
N VAL A 99 -4.52 14.19 -4.66
CA VAL A 99 -4.35 14.05 -3.22
C VAL A 99 -4.01 15.39 -2.61
N VAL A 100 -4.85 15.88 -1.73
CA VAL A 100 -4.63 17.12 -0.97
C VAL A 100 -4.64 16.80 0.51
N VAL A 101 -3.51 17.03 1.17
CA VAL A 101 -3.36 16.83 2.62
C VAL A 101 -3.40 18.18 3.31
N ASN A 102 -4.23 18.30 4.33
CA ASN A 102 -4.38 19.50 5.14
C ASN A 102 -4.47 19.10 6.63
N GLY A 103 -3.33 19.10 7.30
CA GLY A 103 -3.24 18.68 8.71
C GLY A 103 -3.58 17.20 8.88
N ASP A 104 -4.62 16.92 9.65
CA ASP A 104 -5.15 15.59 9.95
C ASP A 104 -6.26 15.12 9.01
N ARG A 105 -6.52 15.87 7.94
CA ARG A 105 -7.52 15.58 6.92
C ARG A 105 -6.90 15.56 5.54
N ALA A 106 -7.46 14.73 4.66
CA ALA A 106 -7.08 14.72 3.26
C ALA A 106 -8.28 14.40 2.38
N THR A 107 -8.16 14.75 1.11
CA THR A 107 -9.07 14.33 0.04
C THR A 107 -8.27 13.78 -1.11
N ALA A 108 -8.86 12.86 -1.86
CA ALA A 108 -8.30 12.36 -3.11
C ALA A 108 -9.43 11.95 -4.05
N LYS A 109 -9.13 11.98 -5.35
CA LYS A 109 -10.01 11.41 -6.35
C LYS A 109 -9.63 9.95 -6.56
N VAL A 110 -10.54 9.05 -6.24
CA VAL A 110 -10.40 7.61 -6.45
C VAL A 110 -11.16 7.21 -7.71
N THR A 111 -10.43 6.69 -8.69
CA THR A 111 -11.02 6.15 -9.92
C THR A 111 -11.06 4.63 -9.80
N TYR A 112 -12.23 4.04 -10.00
CA TYR A 112 -12.42 2.60 -9.94
C TYR A 112 -13.34 2.09 -11.04
N GLN A 113 -13.31 0.80 -11.25
CA GLN A 113 -14.19 0.06 -12.16
C GLN A 113 -14.60 -1.25 -11.52
N PHE A 114 -15.67 -1.84 -12.04
CA PHE A 114 -16.09 -3.18 -11.68
C PHE A 114 -15.70 -4.18 -12.77
N ASP A 115 -15.33 -5.39 -12.39
CA ASP A 115 -14.88 -6.41 -13.34
C ASP A 115 -15.97 -6.88 -14.32
N LYS A 116 -17.25 -6.72 -13.95
CA LYS A 116 -18.38 -6.97 -14.87
C LYS A 116 -18.63 -5.83 -15.87
N ALA A 117 -18.02 -4.68 -15.67
CA ALA A 117 -18.10 -3.52 -16.55
C ALA A 117 -16.74 -2.79 -16.63
N PRO A 118 -15.69 -3.44 -17.16
CA PRO A 118 -14.32 -2.93 -17.06
C PRO A 118 -14.07 -1.63 -17.83
N ASP A 119 -14.93 -1.30 -18.80
CA ASP A 119 -14.82 -0.07 -19.59
C ASP A 119 -15.52 1.13 -18.94
N VAL A 120 -16.27 0.90 -17.83
CA VAL A 120 -16.98 1.94 -17.10
C VAL A 120 -16.17 2.35 -15.87
N LYS A 121 -15.48 3.48 -15.97
CA LYS A 121 -14.72 4.06 -14.85
C LYS A 121 -15.59 5.06 -14.09
N THR A 122 -15.47 5.04 -12.77
CA THR A 122 -16.16 5.94 -11.85
C THR A 122 -15.14 6.71 -11.03
N ASP A 123 -15.27 8.03 -11.01
CA ASP A 123 -14.47 8.94 -10.19
C ASP A 123 -15.27 9.34 -8.96
N VAL A 124 -14.67 9.18 -7.77
CA VAL A 124 -15.28 9.59 -6.50
C VAL A 124 -14.27 10.39 -5.69
N GLU A 125 -14.70 11.57 -5.23
CA GLU A 125 -13.95 12.30 -4.22
C GLU A 125 -14.09 11.58 -2.87
N THR A 126 -12.95 11.20 -2.30
CA THR A 126 -12.88 10.42 -1.07
C THR A 126 -12.19 11.25 -0.01
N ALA A 127 -12.78 11.33 1.18
CA ALA A 127 -12.20 11.97 2.34
C ALA A 127 -11.42 10.99 3.20
N PHE A 128 -10.36 11.48 3.84
CA PHE A 128 -9.48 10.72 4.73
C PHE A 128 -9.25 11.50 6.00
N VAL A 129 -9.03 10.77 7.09
CA VAL A 129 -8.70 11.34 8.40
C VAL A 129 -7.50 10.60 8.99
N LEU A 130 -6.59 11.35 9.60
CA LEU A 130 -5.48 10.80 10.36
C LEU A 130 -5.97 10.44 11.76
N GLU A 131 -6.06 9.16 12.08
CA GLU A 131 -6.44 8.62 13.38
C GLU A 131 -5.32 7.73 13.94
N ASP A 132 -4.90 7.98 15.17
CA ASP A 132 -3.87 7.20 15.86
C ASP A 132 -2.57 7.04 15.04
N GLY A 133 -2.19 8.07 14.29
CA GLY A 133 -0.98 8.08 13.46
C GLY A 133 -1.12 7.34 12.11
N ALA A 134 -2.32 6.90 11.75
CA ALA A 134 -2.59 6.23 10.47
C ALA A 134 -3.69 6.95 9.68
N TRP A 135 -3.50 7.08 8.37
CA TRP A 135 -4.53 7.59 7.48
C TRP A 135 -5.62 6.53 7.27
N THR A 136 -6.85 6.95 7.38
CA THR A 136 -8.04 6.12 7.23
C THR A 136 -9.03 6.74 6.26
N VAL A 137 -9.73 5.91 5.49
CA VAL A 137 -10.83 6.35 4.63
C VAL A 137 -12.01 6.76 5.51
N CYS A 138 -12.55 7.95 5.29
CA CYS A 138 -13.67 8.51 6.03
C CYS A 138 -14.68 9.15 5.08
N SER A 139 -15.12 8.38 4.11
CA SER A 139 -16.17 8.78 3.16
C SER A 139 -17.33 7.81 3.26
N SER A 140 -18.50 8.34 3.55
CA SER A 140 -19.77 7.58 3.59
C SER A 140 -20.29 7.15 2.21
N GLY A 141 -19.46 7.19 1.20
CA GLY A 141 -19.80 6.84 -0.19
C GLY A 141 -19.77 5.34 -0.48
N HIS A 142 -20.42 4.53 0.33
CA HIS A 142 -20.64 3.10 0.04
C HIS A 142 -22.10 2.92 -0.40
N SER A 143 -22.37 3.28 -1.63
CA SER A 143 -23.63 2.95 -2.30
C SER A 143 -23.32 2.22 -3.59
#